data_c3c18d00a8f1c4733a0ee1654a561aa6
#
_entry.id   c3c18d00a8f1c4733a0ee1654a561aa6
#
_cell.length_a   1.000
_cell.length_b   1.000
_cell.length_c   1.000
_cell.angle_alpha   90.00
_cell.angle_beta   90.00
_cell.angle_gamma   90.00
#
_symmetry.space_group_name_H-M   'P 1'
#
loop_
_entity.id
_entity.type
_entity.pdbx_description
1 polymer ?
#
loop_
_entity_poly.entity_id
_entity_poly.type
_entity_poly.pdbx_seq_one_letter_code
_entity_poly.pdbx_strand_id
1 'polypeptide(L)'
;MNFDAEQNVQHLRRRLEHGAEEMTRSVLLKLLLDEEKMLGLTQEHLRRIDRHITKLRQLISEQAKRIERLASFGIDTEARRLVLATLSDLLAAYEVHRQRITAALVG
;
A
#
# COMPACT_ATOMS: atom_id res chain seq x y z
N MET A 1 25.63 15.73 -2.51
CA MET A 1 25.68 14.30 -2.78
C MET A 1 24.59 13.60 -1.96
N ASN A 2 23.79 12.75 -2.63
CA ASN A 2 22.55 12.22 -2.03
C ASN A 2 22.67 10.81 -1.49
N PHE A 3 23.90 10.34 -1.23
CA PHE A 3 24.15 8.98 -0.79
C PHE A 3 23.43 8.64 0.52
N ASP A 4 23.53 9.53 1.51
CA ASP A 4 22.87 9.32 2.80
C ASP A 4 21.35 9.38 2.69
N ALA A 5 20.82 10.28 1.85
CA ALA A 5 19.39 10.41 1.61
C ALA A 5 18.84 9.15 0.91
N GLU A 6 19.58 8.57 -0.05
CA GLU A 6 19.20 7.33 -0.69
C GLU A 6 19.14 6.16 0.27
N GLN A 7 20.12 6.04 1.17
CA GLN A 7 20.12 5.01 2.20
C GLN A 7 18.94 5.19 3.18
N ASN A 8 18.64 6.44 3.54
CA ASN A 8 17.52 6.75 4.42
C ASN A 8 16.19 6.34 3.76
N VAL A 9 16.00 6.63 2.47
CA VAL A 9 14.81 6.23 1.73
C VAL A 9 14.64 4.71 1.76
N GLN A 10 15.69 3.94 1.47
CA GLN A 10 15.63 2.48 1.48
C GLN A 10 15.33 1.94 2.86
N HIS A 11 15.96 2.50 3.90
CA HIS A 11 15.75 2.08 5.28
C HIS A 11 14.30 2.34 5.72
N LEU A 12 13.77 3.52 5.43
CA LEU A 12 12.40 3.89 5.77
C LEU A 12 11.37 3.02 5.04
N ARG A 13 11.62 2.72 3.77
CA ARG A 13 10.76 1.84 2.97
C ARG A 13 10.70 0.44 3.58
N ARG A 14 11.84 -0.12 3.99
CA ARG A 14 11.90 -1.43 4.63
C ARG A 14 11.08 -1.47 5.92
N ARG A 15 11.19 -0.44 6.74
CA ARG A 15 10.44 -0.36 7.99
C ARG A 15 8.94 -0.28 7.75
N LEU A 16 8.51 0.45 6.73
CA LEU A 16 7.10 0.52 6.34
C LEU A 16 6.58 -0.84 5.86
N GLU A 17 7.38 -1.55 5.05
CA GLU A 17 7.02 -2.85 4.50
C GLU A 17 6.90 -3.93 5.57
N HIS A 18 7.69 -3.84 6.63
CA HIS A 18 7.75 -4.86 7.69
C HIS A 18 6.83 -4.61 8.88
N GLY A 19 5.82 -3.75 8.72
CA GLY A 19 4.72 -3.72 9.67
C GLY A 19 4.95 -2.94 10.96
N ALA A 20 5.37 -1.69 10.84
CA ALA A 20 5.41 -0.78 11.98
C ALA A 20 4.00 -0.45 12.50
N GLU A 21 3.88 -0.08 13.76
CA GLU A 21 2.64 0.39 14.34
C GLU A 21 2.14 1.65 13.61
N GLU A 22 0.82 1.90 13.67
CA GLU A 22 0.20 2.96 12.88
C GLU A 22 0.79 4.35 13.13
N MET A 23 1.03 4.71 14.39
CA MET A 23 1.69 5.99 14.72
C MET A 23 3.10 6.06 14.16
N THR A 24 3.85 4.97 14.33
CA THR A 24 5.21 4.85 13.79
C THR A 24 5.19 4.90 12.27
N ARG A 25 4.21 4.28 11.65
CA ARG A 25 4.01 4.35 10.19
C ARG A 25 3.81 5.78 9.70
N SER A 26 3.00 6.56 10.40
CA SER A 26 2.75 7.95 10.02
C SER A 26 4.03 8.79 10.06
N VAL A 27 4.84 8.61 11.10
CA VAL A 27 6.13 9.30 11.24
C VAL A 27 7.10 8.84 10.15
N LEU A 28 7.21 7.53 9.93
CA LEU A 28 8.09 6.96 8.92
C LEU A 28 7.70 7.42 7.52
N LEU A 29 6.40 7.46 7.22
CA LEU A 29 5.92 7.94 5.93
C LEU A 29 6.27 9.39 5.70
N LYS A 30 6.12 10.24 6.71
CA LYS A 30 6.51 11.66 6.62
C LYS A 30 7.99 11.82 6.35
N LEU A 31 8.83 11.10 7.10
CA LEU A 31 10.28 11.14 6.91
C LEU A 31 10.66 10.65 5.50
N LEU A 32 10.04 9.56 5.06
CA LEU A 32 10.26 9.02 3.72
C LEU A 32 9.90 10.04 2.64
N LEU A 33 8.75 10.70 2.77
CA LEU A 33 8.31 11.70 1.81
C LEU A 33 9.28 12.88 1.75
N ASP A 34 9.78 13.34 2.89
CA ASP A 34 10.74 14.44 2.93
C ASP A 34 12.04 14.05 2.20
N GLU A 35 12.57 12.84 2.45
CA GLU A 35 13.77 12.35 1.78
C GLU A 35 13.53 12.13 0.28
N GLU A 36 12.39 11.57 -0.09
CA GLU A 36 12.03 11.34 -1.49
C GLU A 36 11.87 12.65 -2.27
N LYS A 37 11.34 13.70 -1.65
CA LYS A 37 11.26 15.03 -2.25
C LYS A 37 12.65 15.58 -2.58
N MET A 38 13.61 15.42 -1.67
CA MET A 38 14.99 15.85 -1.90
C MET A 38 15.63 15.12 -3.08
N LEU A 39 15.28 13.84 -3.27
CA LEU A 39 15.81 13.01 -4.35
C LEU A 39 14.97 13.06 -5.64
N GLY A 40 13.80 13.71 -5.61
CA GLY A 40 12.87 13.72 -6.75
C GLY A 40 12.14 12.40 -6.95
N LEU A 41 12.09 11.54 -5.93
CA LEU A 41 11.51 10.20 -6.03
C LEU A 41 10.03 10.12 -5.63
N THR A 42 9.42 11.22 -5.20
CA THR A 42 8.03 11.20 -4.71
C THR A 42 7.05 10.77 -5.79
N GLN A 43 7.26 11.21 -7.04
CA GLN A 43 6.41 10.83 -8.17
C GLN A 43 6.53 9.34 -8.49
N GLU A 44 7.74 8.80 -8.42
CA GLU A 44 7.97 7.37 -8.62
C GLU A 44 7.28 6.54 -7.53
N HIS A 45 7.35 6.98 -6.29
CA HIS A 45 6.69 6.33 -5.18
C HIS A 45 5.17 6.32 -5.37
N LEU A 46 4.59 7.44 -5.79
CA LEU A 46 3.16 7.55 -6.07
C LEU A 46 2.73 6.60 -7.19
N ARG A 47 3.50 6.52 -8.28
CA ARG A 47 3.21 5.58 -9.37
C ARG A 47 3.24 4.13 -8.90
N ARG A 48 4.18 3.79 -8.02
CA ARG A 48 4.29 2.45 -7.46
C ARG A 48 3.07 2.10 -6.61
N ILE A 49 2.62 3.04 -5.77
CA ILE A 49 1.41 2.87 -4.97
C ILE A 49 0.19 2.71 -5.87
N ASP A 50 0.07 3.51 -6.93
CA ASP A 50 -1.04 3.41 -7.87
C ASP A 50 -1.09 2.05 -8.56
N ARG A 51 0.07 1.48 -8.92
CA ARG A 51 0.13 0.12 -9.49
C ARG A 51 -0.33 -0.93 -8.47
N HIS A 52 0.07 -0.80 -7.21
CA HIS A 52 -0.37 -1.72 -6.16
C HIS A 52 -1.86 -1.63 -5.92
N ILE A 53 -2.42 -0.43 -5.91
CA ILE A 53 -3.86 -0.22 -5.75
C ILE A 53 -4.63 -0.86 -6.90
N THR A 54 -4.20 -0.64 -8.13
CA THR A 54 -4.83 -1.24 -9.32
C THR A 54 -4.81 -2.76 -9.24
N LYS A 55 -3.68 -3.34 -8.88
CA LYS A 55 -3.54 -4.79 -8.75
C LYS A 55 -4.43 -5.35 -7.64
N LEU A 56 -4.49 -4.68 -6.50
CA LEU A 56 -5.33 -5.11 -5.38
C LEU A 56 -6.81 -5.07 -5.74
N ARG A 57 -7.26 -4.02 -6.41
CA ARG A 57 -8.65 -3.94 -6.88
C ARG A 57 -8.99 -5.08 -7.83
N GLN A 58 -8.08 -5.43 -8.72
CA GLN A 58 -8.25 -6.54 -9.65
C GLN A 58 -8.33 -7.87 -8.90
N LEU A 59 -7.42 -8.12 -7.96
CA LEU A 59 -7.40 -9.35 -7.15
C LEU A 59 -8.67 -9.47 -6.31
N ILE A 60 -9.15 -8.38 -5.73
CA ILE A 60 -10.38 -8.35 -4.94
C ILE A 60 -11.58 -8.73 -5.83
N SER A 61 -11.67 -8.14 -7.01
CA SER A 61 -12.74 -8.44 -7.96
C SER A 61 -12.74 -9.92 -8.37
N GLU A 62 -11.56 -10.47 -8.68
CA GLU A 62 -11.41 -11.88 -9.05
C GLU A 62 -11.79 -12.82 -7.91
N GLN A 63 -11.36 -12.51 -6.69
CA GLN A 63 -11.71 -13.32 -5.51
C GLN A 63 -13.21 -13.26 -5.20
N ALA A 64 -13.82 -12.09 -5.30
CA ALA A 64 -15.25 -11.94 -5.08
C ALA A 64 -16.06 -12.80 -6.06
N LYS A 65 -15.70 -12.79 -7.34
CA LYS A 65 -16.34 -13.61 -8.38
C LYS A 65 -16.17 -15.10 -8.12
N ARG A 66 -14.97 -15.50 -7.69
CA ARG A 66 -14.67 -16.90 -7.38
C ARG A 66 -15.47 -17.38 -6.18
N ILE A 67 -15.56 -16.56 -5.14
CA ILE A 67 -16.37 -16.88 -3.94
C ILE A 67 -17.83 -17.07 -4.33
N GLU A 68 -18.39 -16.17 -5.12
CA GLU A 68 -19.77 -16.26 -5.58
C GLU A 68 -20.01 -17.54 -6.35
N ARG A 69 -19.10 -17.89 -7.28
CA ARG A 69 -19.18 -19.12 -8.07
C ARG A 69 -19.13 -20.37 -7.19
N LEU A 70 -18.19 -20.45 -6.27
CA LEU A 70 -18.02 -21.60 -5.38
C LEU A 70 -19.21 -21.74 -4.43
N ALA A 71 -19.72 -20.62 -3.91
CA ALA A 71 -20.90 -20.62 -3.06
C ALA A 71 -22.13 -21.15 -3.79
N SER A 72 -22.27 -20.84 -5.08
CA SER A 72 -23.38 -21.33 -5.89
C SER A 72 -23.38 -22.85 -6.06
N PHE A 73 -22.22 -23.52 -5.89
CA PHE A 73 -22.08 -24.96 -5.90
C PHE A 73 -22.12 -25.57 -4.50
N GLY A 74 -22.42 -24.79 -3.47
CA GLY A 74 -22.47 -25.26 -2.08
C GLY A 74 -21.12 -25.51 -1.45
N ILE A 75 -20.04 -24.98 -2.04
CA ILE A 75 -18.67 -25.16 -1.52
C ILE A 75 -18.42 -24.10 -0.43
N ASP A 76 -17.78 -24.51 0.68
CA ASP A 76 -17.41 -23.62 1.76
C ASP A 76 -16.36 -22.61 1.28
N THR A 77 -16.64 -21.33 1.50
CA THR A 77 -15.80 -20.21 1.05
C THR A 77 -15.22 -19.39 2.19
N GLU A 78 -15.28 -19.90 3.43
CA GLU A 78 -14.86 -19.12 4.61
C GLU A 78 -13.39 -18.67 4.51
N ALA A 79 -12.47 -19.57 4.17
CA ALA A 79 -11.06 -19.25 4.04
C ALA A 79 -10.82 -18.18 2.95
N ARG A 80 -11.54 -18.28 1.83
CA ARG A 80 -11.44 -17.31 0.74
C ARG A 80 -12.00 -15.95 1.11
N ARG A 81 -13.03 -15.91 1.94
CA ARG A 81 -13.60 -14.65 2.45
C ARG A 81 -12.63 -13.95 3.39
N LEU A 82 -11.86 -14.69 4.17
CA LEU A 82 -10.80 -14.13 5.01
C LEU A 82 -9.70 -13.52 4.16
N VAL A 83 -9.30 -14.17 3.07
CA VAL A 83 -8.33 -13.61 2.12
C VAL A 83 -8.88 -12.33 1.50
N LEU A 84 -10.14 -12.31 1.10
CA LEU A 84 -10.79 -11.13 0.53
C LEU A 84 -10.79 -9.97 1.52
N ALA A 85 -11.10 -10.23 2.80
CA ALA A 85 -11.07 -9.20 3.84
C ALA A 85 -9.65 -8.63 4.01
N THR A 86 -8.64 -9.48 4.03
CA THR A 86 -7.24 -9.06 4.13
C THR A 86 -6.83 -8.18 2.95
N LEU A 87 -7.21 -8.56 1.73
CA LEU A 87 -6.92 -7.75 0.54
C LEU A 87 -7.63 -6.40 0.59
N SER A 88 -8.87 -6.37 1.08
CA SER A 88 -9.64 -5.14 1.23
C SER A 88 -9.02 -4.18 2.26
N ASP A 89 -8.55 -4.73 3.38
CA ASP A 89 -7.85 -3.94 4.41
C ASP A 89 -6.54 -3.37 3.87
N LEU A 90 -5.80 -4.17 3.11
CA LEU A 90 -4.55 -3.73 2.49
C LEU A 90 -4.81 -2.63 1.47
N LEU A 91 -5.85 -2.76 0.66
CA LEU A 91 -6.24 -1.72 -0.30
C LEU A 91 -6.57 -0.41 0.43
N ALA A 92 -7.33 -0.45 1.51
CA ALA A 92 -7.67 0.73 2.29
C ALA A 92 -6.41 1.42 2.83
N ALA A 93 -5.45 0.64 3.32
CA ALA A 93 -4.17 1.18 3.81
C ALA A 93 -3.39 1.89 2.69
N TYR A 94 -3.31 1.31 1.50
CA TYR A 94 -2.64 1.94 0.36
C TYR A 94 -3.35 3.22 -0.08
N GLU A 95 -4.67 3.23 -0.08
CA GLU A 95 -5.45 4.43 -0.44
C GLU A 95 -5.21 5.59 0.54
N VAL A 96 -5.12 5.30 1.83
CA VAL A 96 -4.78 6.30 2.85
C VAL A 96 -3.38 6.85 2.62
N HIS A 97 -2.40 5.96 2.37
CA HIS A 97 -1.03 6.37 2.08
C HIS A 97 -0.97 7.26 0.83
N ARG A 98 -1.71 6.88 -0.21
CA ARG A 98 -1.78 7.67 -1.45
C ARG A 98 -2.31 9.08 -1.18
N GLN A 99 -3.36 9.20 -0.39
CA GLN A 99 -3.93 10.50 -0.02
C GLN A 99 -2.91 11.37 0.72
N ARG A 100 -2.16 10.79 1.65
CA ARG A 100 -1.12 11.51 2.41
C ARG A 100 -0.01 12.00 1.50
N ILE A 101 0.43 11.19 0.55
CA ILE A 101 1.46 11.56 -0.41
C ILE A 101 0.97 12.68 -1.31
N THR A 102 -0.25 12.57 -1.83
CA THR A 102 -0.85 13.59 -2.68
C THR A 102 -0.99 14.92 -1.94
N ALA A 103 -1.44 14.88 -0.69
CA ALA A 103 -1.55 16.08 0.14
C ALA A 103 -0.18 16.72 0.38
N ALA A 104 0.86 15.93 0.60
CA ALA A 104 2.22 16.43 0.80
C ALA A 104 2.78 17.09 -0.47
N LEU A 105 2.40 16.60 -1.66
CA LEU A 105 2.82 17.21 -2.93
C LEU A 105 2.15 18.55 -3.20
N VAL A 106 0.93 18.72 -2.75
CA VAL A 106 0.15 19.95 -2.95
C VAL A 106 0.49 21.00 -1.90
N GLY A 107 0.78 20.57 -0.71
CA GLY A 107 1.10 21.46 0.40
C GLY A 107 2.55 21.71 0.54
#